data_e0d5bc5547869e79c0c26647a216f405
#
_entry.id   e0d5bc5547869e79c0c26647a216f405
#
_cell.length_a   1.000
_cell.length_b   1.000
_cell.length_c   1.000
_cell.angle_alpha   90.00
_cell.angle_beta   90.00
_cell.angle_gamma   90.00
#
_symmetry.space_group_name_H-M   'P 1'
#
loop_
_entity.id
_entity.type
_entity.pdbx_description
1 polymer ?
#
loop_
_entity_poly.entity_id
_entity_poly.type
_entity_poly.pdbx_seq_one_letter_code
_entity_poly.pdbx_strand_id
1 'polypeptide(L)'
;HRDLHVRSRRQRQMCIRDRSYSLNSTLLLTILLAIGLFFFLRASSKDRTTIVEISSSQQPIKVLNGLCEWLNLRGWKQTGGDFEQRILIFKGQVVSSKFLAIFLGFLGGFGSCALGLVIIQIYPELGWWPILLGLIGGPLSGIVYFKKSAREEKFELRLINENENDSTFMRLRAHRDELISLENELGEKLQLKSDGSLFKTPI
;
A
#
# COMPACT_ATOMS: atom_id res chain seq x y z
N HIS A 1 -19.95 9.72 64.05
CA HIS A 1 -19.39 8.48 63.47
C HIS A 1 -20.24 7.93 62.30
N ARG A 2 -21.53 8.21 62.21
CA ARG A 2 -22.39 7.74 61.10
C ARG A 2 -22.10 8.43 59.76
N ASP A 3 -21.77 9.71 59.76
CA ASP A 3 -21.54 10.48 58.53
C ASP A 3 -20.25 10.14 57.80
N LEU A 4 -19.23 9.67 58.54
CA LEU A 4 -17.98 9.19 57.95
C LEU A 4 -18.14 7.91 57.11
N HIS A 5 -19.01 7.01 57.55
CA HIS A 5 -19.30 5.77 56.81
C HIS A 5 -20.08 6.01 55.49
N VAL A 6 -20.99 7.01 55.52
CA VAL A 6 -21.77 7.38 54.31
C VAL A 6 -20.87 8.05 53.26
N ARG A 7 -19.93 8.92 53.67
CA ARG A 7 -18.94 9.52 52.76
C ARG A 7 -18.02 8.47 52.11
N SER A 8 -17.54 7.50 52.87
CA SER A 8 -16.68 6.44 52.34
C SER A 8 -17.39 5.58 51.32
N ARG A 9 -18.68 5.26 51.48
CA ARG A 9 -19.47 4.51 50.51
C ARG A 9 -19.70 5.29 49.22
N ARG A 10 -20.00 6.60 49.28
CA ARG A 10 -20.17 7.47 48.10
C ARG A 10 -18.88 7.60 47.31
N GLN A 11 -17.74 7.76 47.95
CA GLN A 11 -16.44 7.80 47.27
C GLN A 11 -16.10 6.48 46.57
N ARG A 12 -16.36 5.34 47.18
CA ARG A 12 -16.14 4.02 46.51
C ARG A 12 -17.06 3.83 45.29
N GLN A 13 -18.32 4.25 45.37
CA GLN A 13 -19.23 4.16 44.22
C GLN A 13 -18.85 5.11 43.09
N MET A 14 -18.33 6.32 43.39
CA MET A 14 -17.78 7.24 42.42
C MET A 14 -16.56 6.63 41.68
N CYS A 15 -15.59 6.09 42.42
CA CYS A 15 -14.39 5.46 41.81
C CYS A 15 -14.71 4.26 40.94
N ILE A 16 -15.71 3.46 41.31
CA ILE A 16 -16.12 2.29 40.52
C ILE A 16 -16.80 2.75 39.22
N ARG A 17 -17.60 3.80 39.26
CA ARG A 17 -18.31 4.34 38.09
C ARG A 17 -17.35 4.99 37.09
N ASP A 18 -16.38 5.75 37.55
CA ASP A 18 -15.37 6.37 36.72
C ASP A 18 -14.48 5.33 36.04
N ARG A 19 -14.17 4.24 36.74
CA ARG A 19 -13.37 3.13 36.19
C ARG A 19 -14.08 2.43 35.01
N SER A 20 -15.39 2.22 35.10
CA SER A 20 -16.14 1.57 34.03
C SER A 20 -16.26 2.48 32.78
N TYR A 21 -16.41 3.79 32.94
CA TYR A 21 -16.43 4.73 31.82
C TYR A 21 -15.06 4.83 31.14
N SER A 22 -13.97 4.83 31.87
CA SER A 22 -12.61 4.86 31.29
C SER A 22 -12.28 3.57 30.54
N LEU A 23 -12.70 2.40 31.02
CA LEU A 23 -12.52 1.12 30.34
C LEU A 23 -13.30 1.06 29.02
N ASN A 24 -14.55 1.54 29.02
CA ASN A 24 -15.35 1.55 27.81
C ASN A 24 -14.78 2.54 26.78
N SER A 25 -14.27 3.69 27.20
CA SER A 25 -13.65 4.66 26.29
C SER A 25 -12.33 4.16 25.72
N THR A 26 -11.50 3.47 26.51
CA THR A 26 -10.27 2.87 26.01
C THR A 26 -10.53 1.71 25.04
N LEU A 27 -11.54 0.90 25.32
CA LEU A 27 -11.99 -0.16 24.39
C LEU A 27 -12.47 0.43 23.07
N LEU A 28 -13.30 1.47 23.12
CA LEU A 28 -13.79 2.16 21.93
C LEU A 28 -12.62 2.74 21.12
N LEU A 29 -11.65 3.37 21.77
CA LEU A 29 -10.48 3.95 21.12
C LEU A 29 -9.64 2.87 20.43
N THR A 30 -9.39 1.73 21.12
CA THR A 30 -8.63 0.62 20.52
C THR A 30 -9.34 0.01 19.32
N ILE A 31 -10.65 -0.13 19.36
CA ILE A 31 -11.44 -0.61 18.21
C ILE A 31 -11.34 0.40 17.05
N LEU A 32 -11.50 1.69 17.31
CA LEU A 32 -11.37 2.73 16.27
C LEU A 32 -9.97 2.73 15.63
N LEU A 33 -8.91 2.57 16.43
CA LEU A 33 -7.54 2.46 15.93
C LEU A 33 -7.34 1.19 15.08
N ALA A 34 -7.90 0.06 15.51
CA ALA A 34 -7.85 -1.19 14.75
C ALA A 34 -8.58 -1.06 13.39
N ILE A 35 -9.75 -0.44 13.39
CA ILE A 35 -10.51 -0.13 12.18
C ILE A 35 -9.69 0.82 11.27
N GLY A 36 -9.11 1.88 11.85
CA GLY A 36 -8.27 2.83 11.12
C GLY A 36 -7.06 2.14 10.46
N LEU A 37 -6.38 1.25 11.20
CA LEU A 37 -5.27 0.47 10.68
C LEU A 37 -5.72 -0.46 9.55
N PHE A 38 -6.87 -1.12 9.69
CA PHE A 38 -7.43 -1.97 8.65
C PHE A 38 -7.70 -1.18 7.35
N PHE A 39 -8.34 -0.01 7.45
CA PHE A 39 -8.60 0.84 6.29
C PHE A 39 -7.29 1.38 5.69
N PHE A 40 -6.33 1.74 6.51
CA PHE A 40 -5.00 2.15 6.03
C PHE A 40 -4.30 1.05 5.23
N LEU A 41 -4.28 -0.19 5.74
CA LEU A 41 -3.71 -1.34 5.04
C LEU A 41 -4.45 -1.63 3.72
N ARG A 42 -5.78 -1.52 3.74
CA ARG A 42 -6.59 -1.69 2.53
C ARG A 42 -6.30 -0.60 1.50
N ALA A 43 -6.15 0.66 1.92
CA ALA A 43 -5.84 1.77 1.02
C ALA A 43 -4.44 1.67 0.43
N SER A 44 -3.45 1.24 1.23
CA SER A 44 -2.06 1.07 0.79
C SER A 44 -1.87 -0.09 -0.20
N SER A 45 -2.80 -1.05 -0.22
CA SER A 45 -2.75 -2.21 -1.14
C SER A 45 -3.56 -2.01 -2.42
N LYS A 46 -4.12 -0.82 -2.67
CA LYS A 46 -4.91 -0.54 -3.87
C LYS A 46 -4.01 -0.42 -5.10
N ASP A 47 -4.33 -1.18 -6.14
CA ASP A 47 -3.65 -1.07 -7.42
C ASP A 47 -3.92 0.29 -8.07
N ARG A 48 -2.85 1.00 -8.39
CA ARG A 48 -2.87 2.31 -9.05
C ARG A 48 -2.41 2.18 -10.50
N THR A 49 -3.01 1.26 -11.23
CA THR A 49 -2.76 1.13 -12.67
C THR A 49 -3.39 2.32 -13.39
N THR A 50 -2.60 2.99 -14.19
CA THR A 50 -3.03 4.15 -15.00
C THR A 50 -2.71 3.89 -16.45
N ILE A 51 -3.52 4.46 -17.33
CA ILE A 51 -3.32 4.45 -18.77
C ILE A 51 -2.93 5.87 -19.18
N VAL A 52 -1.83 6.00 -19.94
CA VAL A 52 -1.34 7.28 -20.44
C VAL A 52 -1.05 7.14 -21.93
N GLU A 53 -1.46 8.12 -22.69
CA GLU A 53 -1.09 8.27 -24.09
C GLU A 53 0.13 9.18 -24.18
N ILE A 54 1.15 8.70 -24.85
CA ILE A 54 2.39 9.45 -25.07
C ILE A 54 2.65 9.62 -26.55
N SER A 55 3.23 10.74 -26.91
CA SER A 55 3.77 11.01 -28.21
C SER A 55 5.26 11.28 -28.13
N SER A 56 5.97 10.94 -29.19
CA SER A 56 7.38 11.25 -29.34
C SER A 56 7.63 11.76 -30.76
N SER A 57 8.53 12.72 -30.88
CA SER A 57 9.01 13.21 -32.17
C SER A 57 10.13 12.34 -32.77
N GLN A 58 10.46 11.23 -32.11
CA GLN A 58 11.46 10.26 -32.58
C GLN A 58 10.81 9.07 -33.29
N GLN A 59 11.61 8.38 -34.10
CA GLN A 59 11.14 7.21 -34.82
C GLN A 59 10.64 6.10 -33.89
N PRO A 60 9.55 5.37 -34.25
CA PRO A 60 8.94 4.33 -33.42
C PRO A 60 9.91 3.28 -32.92
N ILE A 61 10.81 2.81 -33.78
CA ILE A 61 11.81 1.79 -33.45
C ILE A 61 12.78 2.27 -32.36
N LYS A 62 13.20 3.54 -32.45
CA LYS A 62 14.13 4.11 -31.47
C LYS A 62 13.48 4.27 -30.10
N VAL A 63 12.24 4.74 -30.06
CA VAL A 63 11.47 4.89 -28.83
C VAL A 63 11.18 3.53 -28.20
N LEU A 64 10.78 2.55 -29.01
CA LEU A 64 10.52 1.19 -28.55
C LEU A 64 11.77 0.53 -27.97
N ASN A 65 12.90 0.61 -28.66
CA ASN A 65 14.17 0.04 -28.18
C ASN A 65 14.61 0.70 -26.87
N GLY A 66 14.50 2.02 -26.75
CA GLY A 66 14.82 2.73 -25.52
C GLY A 66 13.94 2.33 -24.34
N LEU A 67 12.63 2.13 -24.57
CA LEU A 67 11.70 1.65 -23.56
C LEU A 67 12.00 0.20 -23.17
N CYS A 68 12.25 -0.68 -24.13
CA CYS A 68 12.59 -2.08 -23.86
C CYS A 68 13.90 -2.21 -23.08
N GLU A 69 14.92 -1.44 -23.44
CA GLU A 69 16.20 -1.42 -22.73
C GLU A 69 16.02 -0.94 -21.28
N TRP A 70 15.27 0.14 -21.07
CA TRP A 70 15.00 0.67 -19.75
C TRP A 70 14.23 -0.33 -18.89
N LEU A 71 13.20 -0.99 -19.44
CA LEU A 71 12.43 -2.02 -18.74
C LEU A 71 13.33 -3.21 -18.37
N ASN A 72 14.19 -3.67 -19.29
CA ASN A 72 15.11 -4.77 -19.03
C ASN A 72 16.13 -4.44 -17.93
N LEU A 73 16.68 -3.22 -17.93
CA LEU A 73 17.61 -2.76 -16.89
C LEU A 73 16.95 -2.75 -15.50
N ARG A 74 15.67 -2.49 -15.44
CA ARG A 74 14.88 -2.54 -14.19
C ARG A 74 14.37 -3.94 -13.82
N GLY A 75 14.76 -4.96 -14.59
CA GLY A 75 14.41 -6.36 -14.32
C GLY A 75 13.02 -6.78 -14.82
N TRP A 76 12.37 -5.95 -15.65
CA TRP A 76 11.14 -6.35 -16.33
C TRP A 76 11.45 -7.35 -17.43
N LYS A 77 10.63 -8.40 -17.51
CA LYS A 77 10.78 -9.45 -18.52
C LYS A 77 9.62 -9.39 -19.50
N GLN A 78 9.94 -9.39 -20.78
CA GLN A 78 8.93 -9.54 -21.81
C GLN A 78 8.33 -10.95 -21.70
N THR A 79 7.03 -11.02 -21.45
CA THR A 79 6.33 -12.31 -21.22
C THR A 79 5.41 -12.65 -22.39
N GLY A 80 5.01 -11.66 -23.17
CA GLY A 80 4.11 -11.86 -24.30
C GLY A 80 3.99 -10.61 -25.14
N GLY A 81 3.29 -10.73 -26.22
CA GLY A 81 2.92 -9.64 -27.12
C GLY A 81 1.95 -10.17 -28.15
N ASP A 82 1.05 -9.33 -28.58
CA ASP A 82 0.16 -9.60 -29.69
C ASP A 82 0.59 -8.74 -30.88
N PHE A 83 1.15 -9.40 -31.88
CA PHE A 83 1.63 -8.72 -33.08
C PHE A 83 0.49 -8.12 -33.88
N GLU A 84 -0.69 -8.75 -33.89
CA GLU A 84 -1.87 -8.21 -34.60
C GLU A 84 -2.38 -6.92 -33.96
N GLN A 85 -2.36 -6.86 -32.61
CA GLN A 85 -2.78 -5.67 -31.85
C GLN A 85 -1.63 -4.71 -31.55
N ARG A 86 -0.40 -5.02 -31.97
CA ARG A 86 0.83 -4.24 -31.68
C ARG A 86 1.01 -3.96 -30.19
N ILE A 87 0.72 -4.97 -29.34
CA ILE A 87 0.84 -4.90 -27.89
C ILE A 87 2.07 -5.68 -27.44
N LEU A 88 2.90 -5.07 -26.60
CA LEU A 88 3.97 -5.72 -25.86
C LEU A 88 3.64 -5.73 -24.37
N ILE A 89 3.79 -6.90 -23.74
CA ILE A 89 3.49 -7.09 -22.34
C ILE A 89 4.77 -7.49 -21.61
N PHE A 90 5.13 -6.68 -20.63
CA PHE A 90 6.23 -6.94 -19.72
C PHE A 90 5.67 -7.26 -18.33
N LYS A 91 6.33 -8.18 -17.61
CA LYS A 91 6.04 -8.50 -16.22
C LYS A 91 7.25 -8.17 -15.36
N GLY A 92 7.01 -7.45 -14.30
CA GLY A 92 7.98 -7.13 -13.26
C GLY A 92 7.54 -7.71 -11.92
N GLN A 93 8.50 -8.18 -11.12
CA GLN A 93 8.24 -8.59 -9.75
C GLN A 93 8.57 -7.45 -8.81
N VAL A 94 7.55 -6.93 -8.14
CA VAL A 94 7.75 -5.96 -7.06
C VAL A 94 8.18 -6.72 -5.81
N VAL A 95 9.40 -6.44 -5.36
CA VAL A 95 9.95 -7.05 -4.16
C VAL A 95 9.43 -6.29 -2.95
N SER A 96 8.77 -7.02 -2.04
CA SER A 96 8.32 -6.45 -0.78
C SER A 96 9.49 -5.96 0.08
N SER A 97 9.36 -4.80 0.70
CA SER A 97 10.36 -4.27 1.61
C SER A 97 10.40 -5.08 2.91
N LYS A 98 11.53 -5.76 3.18
CA LYS A 98 11.75 -6.52 4.42
C LYS A 98 11.67 -5.61 5.65
N PHE A 99 12.19 -4.39 5.55
CA PHE A 99 12.13 -3.41 6.63
C PHE A 99 10.69 -3.08 7.00
N LEU A 100 9.85 -2.81 6.01
CA LEU A 100 8.45 -2.47 6.24
C LEU A 100 7.66 -3.67 6.79
N ALA A 101 7.98 -4.89 6.37
CA ALA A 101 7.38 -6.11 6.92
C ALA A 101 7.69 -6.28 8.42
N ILE A 102 8.94 -6.06 8.81
CA ILE A 102 9.37 -6.12 10.21
C ILE A 102 8.70 -5.01 11.02
N PHE A 103 8.71 -3.79 10.52
CA PHE A 103 8.07 -2.65 11.18
C PHE A 103 6.57 -2.87 11.42
N LEU A 104 5.85 -3.38 10.41
CA LEU A 104 4.43 -3.74 10.54
C LEU A 104 4.23 -4.91 11.50
N GLY A 105 5.17 -5.86 11.53
CA GLY A 105 5.20 -6.94 12.52
C GLY A 105 5.26 -6.40 13.94
N PHE A 106 6.18 -5.49 14.23
CA PHE A 106 6.27 -4.82 15.53
C PHE A 106 4.99 -4.07 15.87
N LEU A 107 4.47 -3.27 14.94
CA LEU A 107 3.26 -2.48 15.15
C LEU A 107 2.05 -3.39 15.44
N GLY A 108 1.91 -4.49 14.68
CA GLY A 108 0.85 -5.48 14.89
C GLY A 108 0.99 -6.21 16.24
N GLY A 109 2.23 -6.53 16.65
CA GLY A 109 2.53 -7.14 17.94
C GLY A 109 2.15 -6.23 19.10
N PHE A 110 2.59 -4.96 19.07
CA PHE A 110 2.23 -3.97 20.08
C PHE A 110 0.73 -3.73 20.15
N GLY A 111 0.06 -3.59 18.99
CA GLY A 111 -1.39 -3.42 18.94
C GLY A 111 -2.16 -4.61 19.53
N SER A 112 -1.70 -5.83 19.24
CA SER A 112 -2.30 -7.06 19.80
C SER A 112 -2.03 -7.19 21.30
N CYS A 113 -0.84 -6.82 21.80
CA CYS A 113 -0.55 -6.75 23.24
C CYS A 113 -1.45 -5.73 23.93
N ALA A 114 -1.61 -4.53 23.36
CA ALA A 114 -2.49 -3.50 23.92
C ALA A 114 -3.95 -4.00 24.01
N LEU A 115 -4.42 -4.68 22.97
CA LEU A 115 -5.74 -5.32 22.99
C LEU A 115 -5.83 -6.38 24.09
N GLY A 116 -4.80 -7.21 24.24
CA GLY A 116 -4.71 -8.21 25.31
C GLY A 116 -4.82 -7.60 26.70
N LEU A 117 -4.11 -6.48 26.94
CA LEU A 117 -4.20 -5.74 28.23
C LEU A 117 -5.60 -5.22 28.49
N VAL A 118 -6.29 -4.70 27.47
CA VAL A 118 -7.69 -4.23 27.60
C VAL A 118 -8.62 -5.42 27.96
N ILE A 119 -8.41 -6.57 27.32
CA ILE A 119 -9.21 -7.79 27.61
C ILE A 119 -9.01 -8.23 29.06
N ILE A 120 -7.77 -8.22 29.58
CA ILE A 120 -7.48 -8.57 30.98
C ILE A 120 -8.20 -7.61 31.94
N GLN A 121 -8.30 -6.32 31.61
CA GLN A 121 -9.00 -5.36 32.46
C GLN A 121 -10.51 -5.61 32.50
N ILE A 122 -11.08 -6.09 31.40
CA ILE A 122 -12.53 -6.39 31.31
C ILE A 122 -12.84 -7.75 31.95
N TYR A 123 -11.98 -8.73 31.71
CA TYR A 123 -12.12 -10.12 32.16
C TYR A 123 -10.89 -10.56 32.99
N PRO A 124 -10.80 -10.17 34.26
CA PRO A 124 -9.65 -10.51 35.11
C PRO A 124 -9.45 -12.02 35.32
N GLU A 125 -10.53 -12.78 35.15
CA GLU A 125 -10.52 -14.25 35.30
C GLU A 125 -9.64 -14.95 34.26
N LEU A 126 -9.39 -14.32 33.10
CA LEU A 126 -8.54 -14.85 32.03
C LEU A 126 -7.04 -14.80 32.36
N GLY A 127 -6.64 -14.10 33.45
CA GLY A 127 -5.23 -13.97 33.81
C GLY A 127 -4.40 -13.31 32.70
N TRP A 128 -3.17 -13.78 32.48
CA TRP A 128 -2.20 -13.19 31.53
C TRP A 128 -2.30 -13.73 30.09
N TRP A 129 -3.17 -14.70 29.84
CA TRP A 129 -3.30 -15.35 28.53
C TRP A 129 -3.56 -14.39 27.37
N PRO A 130 -4.37 -13.32 27.50
CA PRO A 130 -4.63 -12.41 26.37
C PRO A 130 -3.41 -11.66 25.87
N ILE A 131 -2.33 -11.51 26.66
CA ILE A 131 -1.08 -10.88 26.20
C ILE A 131 -0.40 -11.71 25.10
N LEU A 132 -0.59 -13.04 25.10
CA LEU A 132 -0.05 -13.91 24.07
C LEU A 132 -0.59 -13.60 22.66
N LEU A 133 -1.69 -12.84 22.54
CA LEU A 133 -2.15 -12.29 21.26
C LEU A 133 -1.06 -11.47 20.56
N GLY A 134 -0.18 -10.82 21.30
CA GLY A 134 0.96 -10.08 20.74
C GLY A 134 1.95 -10.98 19.99
N LEU A 135 2.20 -12.19 20.48
CA LEU A 135 3.08 -13.16 19.83
C LEU A 135 2.50 -13.67 18.50
N ILE A 136 1.18 -13.68 18.38
CA ILE A 136 0.48 -14.10 17.14
C ILE A 136 0.30 -12.91 16.20
N GLY A 137 -0.14 -11.76 16.72
CA GLY A 137 -0.45 -10.58 15.94
C GLY A 137 0.76 -9.97 15.22
N GLY A 138 1.93 -10.02 15.84
CA GLY A 138 3.17 -9.54 15.24
C GLY A 138 3.55 -10.31 13.96
N PRO A 139 3.86 -11.61 14.06
CA PRO A 139 4.18 -12.41 12.88
C PRO A 139 3.07 -12.42 11.83
N LEU A 140 1.81 -12.48 12.25
CA LEU A 140 0.68 -12.49 11.34
C LEU A 140 0.63 -11.23 10.47
N SER A 141 0.78 -10.04 11.07
CA SER A 141 0.77 -8.77 10.33
C SER A 141 1.94 -8.65 9.36
N GLY A 142 3.16 -9.05 9.78
CA GLY A 142 4.34 -9.09 8.93
C GLY A 142 4.20 -10.04 7.74
N ILE A 143 3.69 -11.26 7.97
CA ILE A 143 3.48 -12.27 6.92
C ILE A 143 2.39 -11.82 5.94
N VAL A 144 1.27 -11.27 6.44
CA VAL A 144 0.18 -10.78 5.59
C VAL A 144 0.69 -9.65 4.70
N TYR A 145 1.47 -8.71 5.24
CA TYR A 145 2.10 -7.67 4.43
C TYR A 145 3.03 -8.28 3.38
N PHE A 146 3.93 -9.17 3.77
CA PHE A 146 4.93 -9.76 2.87
C PHE A 146 4.27 -10.49 1.70
N LYS A 147 3.22 -11.28 1.96
CA LYS A 147 2.47 -11.99 0.91
C LYS A 147 1.66 -11.05 0.01
N LYS A 148 1.09 -9.97 0.55
CA LYS A 148 0.29 -9.03 -0.25
C LYS A 148 1.12 -8.02 -1.02
N SER A 149 2.30 -7.69 -0.53
CA SER A 149 3.19 -6.72 -1.15
C SER A 149 4.02 -7.33 -2.29
N ALA A 150 4.30 -8.64 -2.25
CA ALA A 150 4.92 -9.36 -3.35
C ALA A 150 3.85 -9.63 -4.42
N ARG A 151 3.84 -8.83 -5.47
CA ARG A 151 2.89 -8.98 -6.59
C ARG A 151 3.61 -8.84 -7.92
N GLU A 152 3.08 -9.52 -8.93
CA GLU A 152 3.50 -9.30 -10.29
C GLU A 152 2.77 -8.07 -10.84
N GLU A 153 3.54 -7.11 -11.32
CA GLU A 153 3.02 -5.95 -12.05
C GLU A 153 3.17 -6.16 -13.54
N LYS A 154 2.21 -5.62 -14.30
CA LYS A 154 2.20 -5.67 -15.75
C LYS A 154 2.45 -4.28 -16.29
N PHE A 155 3.33 -4.21 -17.30
CA PHE A 155 3.55 -3.03 -18.10
C PHE A 155 3.12 -3.37 -19.53
N GLU A 156 2.06 -2.74 -20.00
CA GLU A 156 1.51 -2.94 -21.34
C GLU A 156 1.86 -1.71 -22.19
N LEU A 157 2.42 -1.96 -23.35
CA LEU A 157 2.78 -0.97 -24.34
C LEU A 157 2.04 -1.28 -25.63
N ARG A 158 1.26 -0.32 -26.15
CA ARG A 158 0.54 -0.46 -27.41
C ARG A 158 0.89 0.70 -28.34
N LEU A 159 1.35 0.36 -29.53
CA LEU A 159 1.50 1.34 -30.62
C LEU A 159 0.13 1.63 -31.22
N ILE A 160 -0.28 2.93 -31.22
CA ILE A 160 -1.62 3.33 -31.68
C ILE A 160 -1.59 3.65 -33.18
N ASN A 161 -0.58 4.39 -33.61
CA ASN A 161 -0.48 4.79 -35.02
C ASN A 161 0.97 5.07 -35.42
N GLU A 162 1.28 4.74 -36.65
CA GLU A 162 2.50 5.07 -37.37
C GLU A 162 2.08 6.05 -38.46
N ASN A 163 1.94 7.33 -38.10
CA ASN A 163 1.69 8.34 -39.10
C ASN A 163 2.97 8.58 -39.89
N GLU A 164 2.83 8.84 -41.18
CA GLU A 164 3.93 9.12 -42.15
C GLU A 164 4.84 10.31 -41.73
N ASN A 165 4.52 11.00 -40.65
CA ASN A 165 5.23 12.21 -40.18
C ASN A 165 6.16 11.89 -38.97
N ASP A 166 6.96 10.85 -39.00
CA ASP A 166 8.04 10.55 -38.02
C ASP A 166 7.65 10.63 -36.52
N SER A 167 6.38 10.86 -36.18
CA SER A 167 5.91 10.94 -34.81
C SER A 167 5.31 9.63 -34.34
N THR A 168 5.71 9.20 -33.15
CA THR A 168 5.27 7.95 -32.55
C THR A 168 4.17 8.21 -31.53
N PHE A 169 3.03 7.54 -31.65
CA PHE A 169 1.94 7.58 -30.66
C PHE A 169 1.82 6.21 -30.01
N MET A 170 1.90 6.19 -28.69
CA MET A 170 1.83 4.96 -27.91
C MET A 170 0.90 5.14 -26.70
N ARG A 171 0.22 4.05 -26.34
CA ARG A 171 -0.53 3.96 -25.10
C ARG A 171 0.21 3.05 -24.15
N LEU A 172 0.53 3.57 -22.96
CA LEU A 172 1.17 2.84 -21.87
C LEU A 172 0.15 2.57 -20.78
N ARG A 173 0.14 1.34 -20.28
CA ARG A 173 -0.64 0.93 -19.12
C ARG A 173 0.28 0.28 -18.12
N ALA A 174 0.51 0.96 -16.99
CA ALA A 174 1.38 0.48 -15.93
C ALA A 174 0.99 1.08 -14.57
N HIS A 175 1.69 0.67 -13.53
CA HIS A 175 1.58 1.33 -12.24
C HIS A 175 2.05 2.80 -12.34
N ARG A 176 1.32 3.70 -11.69
CA ARG A 176 1.57 5.14 -11.76
C ARG A 176 3.00 5.53 -11.43
N ASP A 177 3.58 4.88 -10.41
CA ASP A 177 4.94 5.21 -9.95
C ASP A 177 6.00 4.82 -11.01
N GLU A 178 5.77 3.73 -11.76
CA GLU A 178 6.63 3.33 -12.88
C GLU A 178 6.54 4.32 -14.04
N LEU A 179 5.35 4.84 -14.35
CA LEU A 179 5.18 5.86 -15.38
C LEU A 179 5.87 7.19 -15.00
N ILE A 180 5.83 7.57 -13.72
CA ILE A 180 6.56 8.75 -13.22
C ILE A 180 8.07 8.54 -13.31
N SER A 181 8.57 7.33 -12.98
CA SER A 181 9.98 7.00 -13.13
C SER A 181 10.42 7.03 -14.59
N LEU A 182 9.57 6.54 -15.49
CA LEU A 182 9.80 6.58 -16.95
C LEU A 182 9.90 8.02 -17.44
N GLU A 183 8.99 8.90 -17.00
CA GLU A 183 9.04 10.31 -17.35
C GLU A 183 10.36 10.97 -16.91
N ASN A 184 10.76 10.73 -15.66
CA ASN A 184 11.96 11.35 -15.10
C ASN A 184 13.25 10.87 -15.76
N GLU A 185 13.32 9.59 -16.17
CA GLU A 185 14.54 8.98 -16.70
C GLU A 185 14.63 9.05 -18.23
N LEU A 186 13.51 8.90 -18.94
CA LEU A 186 13.45 8.81 -20.41
C LEU A 186 12.73 9.97 -21.07
N GLY A 187 11.95 10.75 -20.34
CA GLY A 187 11.12 11.83 -20.90
C GLY A 187 11.90 12.77 -21.80
N GLU A 188 13.05 13.28 -21.31
CA GLU A 188 13.91 14.16 -22.11
C GLU A 188 14.68 13.42 -23.21
N LYS A 189 15.17 12.22 -22.92
CA LYS A 189 15.99 11.43 -23.87
C LYS A 189 15.20 11.02 -25.11
N LEU A 190 13.97 10.61 -24.91
CA LEU A 190 13.07 10.14 -25.98
C LEU A 190 12.06 11.21 -26.42
N GLN A 191 12.14 12.42 -25.87
CA GLN A 191 11.25 13.54 -26.17
C GLN A 191 9.78 13.14 -26.01
N LEU A 192 9.47 12.49 -24.88
CA LEU A 192 8.13 12.01 -24.59
C LEU A 192 7.24 13.17 -24.12
N LYS A 193 6.07 13.28 -24.71
CA LYS A 193 4.99 14.17 -24.30
C LYS A 193 3.76 13.35 -23.96
N SER A 194 3.01 13.73 -22.96
CA SER A 194 1.82 12.98 -22.53
C SER A 194 0.55 13.79 -22.73
N ASP A 195 -0.59 13.12 -22.62
CA ASP A 195 -1.92 13.73 -22.60
C ASP A 195 -2.19 14.64 -21.37
N GLY A 196 -1.15 14.90 -20.55
CA GLY A 196 -1.24 15.74 -19.36
C GLY A 196 -1.73 15.03 -18.10
N SER A 197 -2.00 13.73 -18.18
CA SER A 197 -2.51 12.97 -17.02
C SER A 197 -1.42 12.65 -15.99
N LEU A 198 -0.16 12.52 -16.40
CA LEU A 198 0.97 12.17 -15.54
C LEU A 198 2.26 12.93 -15.84
N PHE A 199 2.56 13.19 -17.11
CA PHE A 199 3.80 13.85 -17.52
C PHE A 199 3.69 15.38 -17.39
N LYS A 200 4.81 16.01 -17.10
CA LYS A 200 4.91 17.47 -16.94
C LYS A 200 4.68 18.23 -18.24
N THR A 201 4.96 17.60 -19.38
CA THR A 201 4.82 18.18 -20.70
C THR A 201 3.57 17.62 -21.39
N PRO A 202 2.45 18.39 -21.46
CA PRO A 202 1.28 17.99 -22.22
C PRO A 202 1.58 17.97 -23.72
N ILE A 203 0.81 17.19 -24.46
CA ILE A 203 0.86 17.09 -25.92
C ILE A 203 0.38 18.41 -26.54
#